data_6e75e4f7e5699f036ef0c9547bc78bad
#
_entry.id   6e75e4f7e5699f036ef0c9547bc78bad
#
_cell.length_a   1.000
_cell.length_b   1.000
_cell.length_c   1.000
_cell.angle_alpha   90.00
_cell.angle_beta   90.00
_cell.angle_gamma   90.00
#
_symmetry.space_group_name_H-M   'P 1'
#
loop_
_entity.id
_entity.type
_entity.pdbx_description
1 polymer ?
#
loop_
_entity_poly.entity_id
_entity_poly.type
_entity_poly.pdbx_seq_one_letter_code
_entity_poly.pdbx_strand_id
1 'polypeptide(L)'
;MKLDVVFFNRYLEALHLWHTGEGASAPWQIAFDATRDEKLIVLQHLSMAMNAHIDLDLGVATADVVPEEDLLAFRQDFDTMNAVLASLMHDVENDMGLIFAL
;
A
#
# COMPACT_ATOMS: atom_id res chain seq x y z
N MET A 1 14.19 -1.32 -12.89
CA MET A 1 13.43 -0.30 -13.62
C MET A 1 12.01 -0.75 -13.95
N LYS A 2 11.86 -1.94 -14.47
CA LYS A 2 10.52 -2.44 -14.81
C LYS A 2 9.61 -2.61 -13.59
N LEU A 3 10.17 -2.92 -12.43
CA LEU A 3 9.40 -3.14 -11.22
C LEU A 3 8.67 -1.87 -10.76
N ASP A 4 9.36 -0.73 -10.74
CA ASP A 4 8.75 0.52 -10.32
C ASP A 4 7.65 0.97 -11.27
N VAL A 5 7.82 0.76 -12.57
CA VAL A 5 6.80 1.07 -13.58
C VAL A 5 5.58 0.17 -13.42
N VAL A 6 5.78 -1.14 -13.29
CA VAL A 6 4.68 -2.09 -13.08
C VAL A 6 3.95 -1.79 -11.78
N PHE A 7 4.69 -1.52 -10.72
CA PHE A 7 4.13 -1.19 -9.41
C PHE A 7 3.26 0.08 -9.47
N PHE A 8 3.76 1.14 -10.09
CA PHE A 8 3.02 2.39 -10.23
C PHE A 8 1.78 2.23 -11.12
N ASN A 9 1.92 1.50 -12.24
CA ASN A 9 0.80 1.28 -13.15
C ASN A 9 -0.36 0.51 -12.50
N ARG A 10 -0.08 -0.37 -11.55
CA ARG A 10 -1.14 -1.05 -10.82
C ARG A 10 -2.02 -0.08 -10.04
N TYR A 11 -1.43 0.92 -9.42
CA TYR A 11 -2.18 1.98 -8.76
C TYR A 11 -3.03 2.77 -9.75
N LEU A 12 -2.45 3.17 -10.87
CA LEU A 12 -3.18 3.94 -11.90
C LEU A 12 -4.36 3.14 -12.47
N GLU A 13 -4.16 1.85 -12.71
CA GLU A 13 -5.23 0.97 -13.17
C GLU A 13 -6.34 0.84 -12.13
N ALA A 14 -5.99 0.65 -10.87
CA ALA A 14 -6.96 0.55 -9.79
C ALA A 14 -7.78 1.83 -9.66
N LEU A 15 -7.14 2.98 -9.75
CA LEU A 15 -7.81 4.28 -9.70
C LEU A 15 -8.76 4.45 -10.89
N HIS A 16 -8.33 4.05 -12.09
CA HIS A 16 -9.16 4.10 -13.29
C HIS A 16 -10.40 3.21 -13.15
N LEU A 17 -10.22 1.96 -12.70
CA LEU A 17 -11.32 1.02 -12.50
C LEU A 17 -12.32 1.52 -11.46
N TRP A 18 -11.83 2.15 -10.42
CA TRP A 18 -12.70 2.72 -9.39
C TRP A 18 -13.52 3.89 -9.95
N HIS A 19 -12.88 4.79 -10.70
CA HIS A 19 -13.57 5.94 -11.31
C HIS A 19 -14.61 5.54 -12.36
N THR A 20 -14.35 4.49 -13.12
CA THR A 20 -15.30 4.01 -14.14
C THR A 20 -16.42 3.15 -13.57
N GLY A 21 -16.34 2.77 -12.30
CA GLY A 21 -17.32 1.89 -11.66
C GLY A 21 -17.15 0.42 -11.99
N GLU A 22 -16.06 0.03 -12.65
CA GLU A 22 -15.78 -1.37 -12.99
C GLU A 22 -15.31 -2.18 -11.78
N GLY A 23 -14.87 -1.49 -10.73
CA GLY A 23 -14.39 -2.14 -9.50
C GLY A 23 -12.90 -2.43 -9.52
N ALA A 24 -12.20 -1.91 -8.52
CA ALA A 24 -10.79 -2.23 -8.27
C ALA A 24 -10.67 -3.53 -7.48
N SER A 25 -9.44 -4.05 -7.31
CA SER A 25 -9.18 -5.16 -6.38
C SER A 25 -9.60 -4.77 -4.95
N ALA A 26 -9.94 -5.78 -4.13
CA ALA A 26 -10.55 -5.53 -2.82
C ALA A 26 -9.78 -4.55 -1.93
N PRO A 27 -8.44 -4.65 -1.76
CA PRO A 27 -7.72 -3.68 -0.94
C PRO A 27 -7.81 -2.24 -1.49
N TRP A 28 -7.72 -2.06 -2.80
CA TRP A 28 -7.86 -0.74 -3.42
C TRP A 28 -9.28 -0.22 -3.33
N GLN A 29 -10.28 -1.09 -3.52
CA GLN A 29 -11.67 -0.71 -3.38
C GLN A 29 -11.96 -0.17 -1.98
N ILE A 30 -11.47 -0.85 -0.96
CA ILE A 30 -11.61 -0.42 0.43
C ILE A 30 -10.92 0.94 0.66
N ALA A 31 -9.69 1.10 0.17
CA ALA A 31 -8.94 2.34 0.35
C ALA A 31 -9.62 3.53 -0.35
N PHE A 32 -10.08 3.34 -1.58
CA PHE A 32 -10.74 4.41 -2.35
C PHE A 32 -12.12 4.75 -1.78
N ASP A 33 -12.92 3.76 -1.41
CA ASP A 33 -14.24 4.01 -0.82
C ASP A 33 -14.10 4.74 0.53
N ALA A 34 -13.06 4.43 1.29
CA ALA A 34 -12.77 5.10 2.56
C ALA A 34 -12.49 6.60 2.38
N THR A 35 -12.03 7.06 1.22
CA THR A 35 -11.82 8.50 0.97
C THR A 35 -13.09 9.32 1.08
N ARG A 36 -14.23 8.68 0.95
CA ARG A 36 -15.56 9.31 1.07
C ARG A 36 -16.11 9.32 2.50
N ASP A 37 -15.41 8.66 3.42
CA ASP A 37 -15.84 8.58 4.82
C ASP A 37 -15.12 9.65 5.64
N GLU A 38 -15.83 10.71 5.97
CA GLU A 38 -15.33 11.84 6.72
C GLU A 38 -15.02 11.50 8.20
N LYS A 39 -15.49 10.35 8.68
CA LYS A 39 -15.26 9.92 10.06
C LYS A 39 -13.89 9.30 10.26
N LEU A 40 -13.24 8.87 9.17
CA LEU A 40 -11.92 8.23 9.24
C LEU A 40 -10.84 9.29 9.40
N ILE A 41 -9.89 9.01 10.27
CA ILE A 41 -8.71 9.87 10.44
C ILE A 41 -7.67 9.58 9.37
N VAL A 42 -6.74 10.50 9.19
CA VAL A 42 -5.66 10.40 8.18
C VAL A 42 -4.89 9.09 8.30
N LEU A 43 -4.60 8.65 9.52
CA LEU A 43 -3.86 7.40 9.75
C LEU A 43 -4.61 6.19 9.20
N GLN A 44 -5.93 6.14 9.34
CA GLN A 44 -6.74 5.05 8.80
C GLN A 44 -6.70 5.03 7.27
N HIS A 45 -6.83 6.21 6.62
CA HIS A 45 -6.68 6.33 5.16
C HIS A 45 -5.30 5.87 4.70
N LEU A 46 -4.25 6.30 5.37
CA LEU A 46 -2.88 5.93 5.05
C LEU A 46 -2.68 4.42 5.18
N SER A 47 -3.17 3.81 6.26
CA SER A 47 -3.04 2.37 6.49
C SER A 47 -3.71 1.54 5.40
N MET A 48 -4.91 1.94 4.97
CA MET A 48 -5.63 1.26 3.89
C MET A 48 -4.90 1.38 2.56
N ALA A 49 -4.37 2.57 2.25
CA ALA A 49 -3.62 2.80 1.02
C ALA A 49 -2.31 2.01 1.02
N MET A 50 -1.60 1.96 2.14
CA MET A 50 -0.38 1.17 2.27
C MET A 50 -0.66 -0.33 2.13
N ASN A 51 -1.74 -0.82 2.71
CA ASN A 51 -2.12 -2.21 2.54
C ASN A 51 -2.36 -2.57 1.07
N ALA A 52 -3.08 -1.74 0.34
CA ALA A 52 -3.35 -1.98 -1.06
C ALA A 52 -2.08 -1.86 -1.92
N HIS A 53 -1.30 -0.82 -1.72
CA HIS A 53 -0.16 -0.51 -2.59
C HIS A 53 1.07 -1.36 -2.26
N ILE A 54 1.41 -1.47 -0.99
CA ILE A 54 2.62 -2.20 -0.59
C ILE A 54 2.35 -3.70 -0.51
N ASP A 55 1.30 -4.11 0.20
CA ASP A 55 1.08 -5.55 0.46
C ASP A 55 0.56 -6.29 -0.78
N LEU A 56 -0.31 -5.66 -1.56
CA LEU A 56 -0.84 -6.29 -2.76
C LEU A 56 0.00 -5.97 -3.99
N ASP A 57 0.09 -4.70 -4.36
CA ASP A 57 0.64 -4.31 -5.67
C ASP A 57 2.12 -4.61 -5.79
N LEU A 58 2.90 -4.36 -4.76
CA LEU A 58 4.33 -4.65 -4.81
C LEU A 58 4.57 -6.15 -4.91
N GLY A 59 3.81 -6.97 -4.20
CA GLY A 59 3.91 -8.43 -4.29
C GLY A 59 3.61 -8.94 -5.69
N VAL A 60 2.52 -8.48 -6.31
CA VAL A 60 2.13 -8.88 -7.66
C VAL A 60 3.16 -8.38 -8.69
N ALA A 61 3.57 -7.13 -8.60
CA ALA A 61 4.57 -6.57 -9.51
C ALA A 61 5.90 -7.30 -9.41
N THR A 62 6.31 -7.68 -8.20
CA THR A 62 7.52 -8.47 -7.98
C THR A 62 7.42 -9.83 -8.66
N ALA A 63 6.31 -10.52 -8.51
CA ALA A 63 6.10 -11.82 -9.15
C ALA A 63 6.17 -11.73 -10.68
N ASP A 64 5.72 -10.59 -11.25
CA ASP A 64 5.72 -10.39 -12.70
C ASP A 64 7.11 -10.05 -13.26
N VAL A 65 7.97 -9.41 -12.49
CA VAL A 65 9.19 -8.78 -13.03
C VAL A 65 10.46 -9.43 -12.51
N VAL A 66 10.50 -9.91 -11.27
CA VAL A 66 11.72 -10.44 -10.65
C VAL A 66 11.94 -11.89 -11.08
N PRO A 67 13.12 -12.25 -11.65
CA PRO A 67 13.43 -13.64 -11.97
C PRO A 67 13.38 -14.54 -10.73
N GLU A 68 12.97 -15.79 -10.91
CA GLU A 68 12.81 -16.73 -9.81
C GLU A 68 14.07 -16.90 -8.98
N GLU A 69 15.25 -16.93 -9.62
CA GLU A 69 16.54 -17.06 -8.96
C GLU A 69 16.87 -15.87 -8.05
N ASP A 70 16.26 -14.72 -8.26
CA ASP A 70 16.49 -13.50 -7.48
C ASP A 70 15.43 -13.27 -6.40
N LEU A 71 14.37 -14.06 -6.39
CA LEU A 71 13.23 -13.84 -5.48
C LEU A 71 13.62 -13.91 -4.01
N LEU A 72 14.54 -14.80 -3.62
CA LEU A 72 14.94 -14.91 -2.22
C LEU A 72 15.64 -13.65 -1.72
N ALA A 73 16.59 -13.14 -2.51
CA ALA A 73 17.28 -11.89 -2.15
C ALA A 73 16.30 -10.71 -2.12
N PHE A 74 15.41 -10.64 -3.10
CA PHE A 74 14.39 -9.61 -3.15
C PHE A 74 13.46 -9.68 -1.95
N ARG A 75 13.06 -10.89 -1.53
CA ARG A 75 12.21 -11.09 -0.36
C ARG A 75 12.86 -10.56 0.91
N GLN A 76 14.16 -10.75 1.07
CA GLN A 76 14.89 -10.21 2.22
C GLN A 76 14.83 -8.69 2.24
N ASP A 77 15.05 -8.05 1.10
CA ASP A 77 14.94 -6.59 0.98
C ASP A 77 13.51 -6.11 1.23
N PHE A 78 12.53 -6.82 0.72
CA PHE A 78 11.11 -6.53 0.93
C PHE A 78 10.73 -6.60 2.41
N ASP A 79 11.16 -7.65 3.09
CA ASP A 79 10.89 -7.83 4.52
C ASP A 79 11.55 -6.73 5.35
N THR A 80 12.77 -6.33 4.99
CA THR A 80 13.47 -5.22 5.64
C THR A 80 12.71 -3.91 5.43
N MET A 81 12.27 -3.64 4.22
CA MET A 81 11.49 -2.44 3.91
C MET A 81 10.17 -2.42 4.68
N ASN A 82 9.48 -3.55 4.76
CA ASN A 82 8.24 -3.65 5.54
C ASN A 82 8.47 -3.40 7.02
N ALA A 83 9.58 -3.87 7.58
CA ALA A 83 9.94 -3.60 8.97
C ALA A 83 10.17 -2.11 9.21
N VAL A 84 10.83 -1.42 8.28
CA VAL A 84 11.03 0.04 8.35
C VAL A 84 9.68 0.76 8.28
N LEU A 85 8.82 0.39 7.35
CA LEU A 85 7.50 1.01 7.21
C LEU A 85 6.64 0.78 8.46
N ALA A 86 6.66 -0.42 9.03
CA ALA A 86 5.93 -0.71 10.25
C ALA A 86 6.43 0.13 11.43
N SER A 87 7.75 0.32 11.53
CA SER A 87 8.35 1.19 12.56
C SER A 87 7.89 2.64 12.39
N LEU A 88 7.89 3.16 11.17
CA LEU A 88 7.42 4.51 10.88
C LEU A 88 5.93 4.69 11.21
N MET A 89 5.12 3.70 10.89
CA MET A 89 3.69 3.71 11.23
C MET A 89 3.48 3.74 12.74
N HIS A 90 4.27 2.96 13.48
CA HIS A 90 4.21 2.94 14.94
C HIS A 90 4.58 4.30 15.53
N ASP A 91 5.62 4.96 15.01
CA ASP A 91 6.02 6.30 15.43
C ASP A 91 4.91 7.33 15.15
N VAL A 92 4.28 7.26 13.98
CA VAL A 92 3.16 8.13 13.63
C VAL A 92 1.97 7.90 14.58
N GLU A 93 1.64 6.66 14.87
CA GLU A 93 0.57 6.31 15.81
C GLU A 93 0.84 6.90 17.20
N ASN A 94 2.07 6.78 17.68
CA ASN A 94 2.47 7.33 18.98
C ASN A 94 2.34 8.85 19.00
N ASP A 95 2.81 9.52 17.96
CA ASP A 95 2.75 10.98 17.84
C ASP A 95 1.30 11.46 17.80
N MET A 96 0.46 10.79 17.04
CA MET A 96 -0.97 11.10 16.97
C MET A 96 -1.68 10.81 18.30
N GLY A 97 -1.31 9.73 18.98
CA GLY A 97 -1.84 9.41 20.30
C GLY A 97 -1.51 10.47 21.33
N LEU A 98 -0.31 11.03 21.29
CA LEU A 98 0.08 12.13 22.15
C LEU A 98 -0.76 13.39 21.89
N ILE A 99 -1.08 13.66 20.62
CA ILE A 99 -1.91 14.81 20.25
C ILE A 99 -3.35 14.64 20.74
N PHE A 100 -3.93 13.45 20.58
CA PHE A 100 -5.33 13.20 20.94
C PHE A 100 -5.54 12.80 22.41
N ALA A 101 -4.47 12.47 23.12
CA ALA A 101 -4.56 12.20 24.56
C ALA A 101 -4.65 13.49 25.41
N LEU A 102 -4.31 14.61 24.81
CA LEU A 102 -4.39 15.92 25.46
C LEU A 102 -5.80 16.51 25.31
#